data_b81487db657eb773132635f062ce3050
#
_entry.id   b81487db657eb773132635f062ce3050
#
_cell.length_a   1.000
_cell.length_b   1.000
_cell.length_c   1.000
_cell.angle_alpha   90.00
_cell.angle_beta   90.00
_cell.angle_gamma   90.00
#
_symmetry.space_group_name_H-M   'P 1'
#
loop_
_entity.id
_entity.type
_entity.pdbx_description
1 polymer ?
#
loop_
_entity_poly.entity_id
_entity_poly.type
_entity_poly.pdbx_seq_one_letter_code
_entity_poly.pdbx_strand_id
1 'polypeptide(L)'
;VFLVARLTKVVSDPTFARAVARLFVALVLLGGPVACGFHLRGEAHYAFDTLFLNSPAAQPFTTDLKRSLEGIGTAQLVASPEKAQVILDINSVENNKQILSLSGGGKVREFLLTKRILFRVRDAAGNDWLPTSELLVRRTYTYNDTEALAKEAQEQRLWREMQDDAVQQIVRRLQAAKKPA
;
A
#
# COMPACT_ATOMS: atom_id res chain seq x y z
N VAL A 1 -22.24 -62.82 9.01
CA VAL A 1 -23.02 -62.60 7.77
C VAL A 1 -24.29 -61.79 8.05
N PHE A 2 -24.96 -61.91 9.22
CA PHE A 2 -26.21 -61.22 9.56
C PHE A 2 -26.08 -59.72 9.87
N LEU A 3 -24.89 -59.24 10.26
CA LEU A 3 -24.69 -57.83 10.65
C LEU A 3 -24.54 -56.88 9.44
N VAL A 4 -23.92 -57.37 8.36
CA VAL A 4 -23.66 -56.60 7.14
C VAL A 4 -24.95 -56.35 6.35
N ALA A 5 -25.90 -57.31 6.37
CA ALA A 5 -27.18 -57.19 5.67
C ALA A 5 -28.14 -56.14 6.31
N ARG A 6 -27.96 -55.81 7.61
CA ARG A 6 -28.75 -54.77 8.27
C ARG A 6 -28.24 -53.35 7.96
N LEU A 7 -26.95 -53.17 7.76
CA LEU A 7 -26.35 -51.88 7.43
C LEU A 7 -26.70 -51.42 6.01
N THR A 8 -26.79 -52.33 5.05
CA THR A 8 -27.17 -52.00 3.67
C THR A 8 -28.63 -51.57 3.52
N LYS A 9 -29.52 -52.08 4.39
CA LYS A 9 -30.94 -51.76 4.36
C LYS A 9 -31.25 -50.35 4.92
N VAL A 10 -30.43 -49.82 5.83
CA VAL A 10 -30.56 -48.47 6.41
C VAL A 10 -30.10 -47.38 5.41
N VAL A 11 -29.15 -47.71 4.55
CA VAL A 11 -28.63 -46.77 3.55
C VAL A 11 -29.59 -46.63 2.35
N SER A 12 -30.44 -47.62 2.07
CA SER A 12 -31.39 -47.56 0.97
C SER A 12 -32.76 -46.97 1.34
N ASP A 13 -32.98 -46.59 2.58
CA ASP A 13 -34.23 -45.93 2.99
C ASP A 13 -34.28 -44.50 2.49
N PRO A 14 -35.29 -44.13 1.67
CA PRO A 14 -35.43 -42.78 1.12
C PRO A 14 -35.61 -41.68 2.21
N THR A 15 -36.02 -42.09 3.40
CA THR A 15 -36.16 -41.22 4.59
C THR A 15 -34.79 -40.87 5.16
N PHE A 16 -33.86 -41.84 5.23
CA PHE A 16 -32.48 -41.63 5.69
C PHE A 16 -31.68 -40.75 4.71
N ALA A 17 -31.80 -41.03 3.42
CA ALA A 17 -31.16 -40.20 2.39
C ALA A 17 -31.64 -38.74 2.43
N ARG A 18 -32.94 -38.52 2.66
CA ARG A 18 -33.49 -37.14 2.83
C ARG A 18 -33.05 -36.47 4.12
N ALA A 19 -32.89 -37.23 5.22
CA ALA A 19 -32.36 -36.68 6.47
C ALA A 19 -30.89 -36.29 6.34
N VAL A 20 -30.05 -37.10 5.70
CA VAL A 20 -28.63 -36.77 5.44
C VAL A 20 -28.51 -35.58 4.50
N ALA A 21 -29.31 -35.50 3.43
CA ALA A 21 -29.33 -34.36 2.52
C ALA A 21 -29.74 -33.06 3.24
N ARG A 22 -30.74 -33.11 4.13
CA ARG A 22 -31.17 -31.97 4.94
C ARG A 22 -30.09 -31.51 5.92
N LEU A 23 -29.39 -32.47 6.56
CA LEU A 23 -28.28 -32.21 7.46
C LEU A 23 -27.10 -31.56 6.70
N PHE A 24 -26.81 -32.03 5.49
CA PHE A 24 -25.77 -31.50 4.64
C PHE A 24 -26.11 -30.07 4.17
N VAL A 25 -27.35 -29.81 3.76
CA VAL A 25 -27.84 -28.46 3.40
C VAL A 25 -27.82 -27.53 4.61
N ALA A 26 -28.22 -27.99 5.80
CA ALA A 26 -28.12 -27.21 7.02
C ALA A 26 -26.68 -26.91 7.41
N LEU A 27 -25.75 -27.84 7.23
CA LEU A 27 -24.32 -27.65 7.49
C LEU A 27 -23.68 -26.65 6.51
N VAL A 28 -24.10 -26.68 5.23
CA VAL A 28 -23.68 -25.71 4.20
C VAL A 28 -24.27 -24.33 4.45
N LEU A 29 -25.50 -24.24 4.97
CA LEU A 29 -26.14 -22.99 5.33
C LEU A 29 -25.60 -22.38 6.64
N LEU A 30 -25.18 -23.21 7.60
CA LEU A 30 -24.54 -22.78 8.85
C LEU A 30 -23.03 -22.47 8.65
N GLY A 31 -22.39 -23.11 7.68
CA GLY A 31 -21.04 -22.78 7.21
C GLY A 31 -21.07 -21.67 6.19
N GLY A 32 -21.96 -20.68 6.36
CA GLY A 32 -22.07 -19.53 5.48
C GLY A 32 -20.69 -19.01 5.09
N PRO A 33 -20.51 -18.40 3.90
CA PRO A 33 -19.20 -17.98 3.42
C PRO A 33 -18.61 -17.14 4.54
N VAL A 34 -17.56 -17.64 5.18
CA VAL A 34 -16.64 -16.81 5.94
C VAL A 34 -16.15 -15.83 4.88
N ALA A 35 -16.90 -14.72 4.76
CA ALA A 35 -16.56 -13.63 3.89
C ALA A 35 -15.15 -13.28 4.32
N CYS A 36 -14.17 -13.70 3.52
CA CYS A 36 -12.84 -13.18 3.60
C CYS A 36 -13.07 -11.68 3.66
N GLY A 37 -12.77 -11.06 4.79
CA GLY A 37 -13.04 -9.64 5.03
C GLY A 37 -12.26 -8.79 4.04
N PHE A 38 -12.72 -8.77 2.80
CA PHE A 38 -12.34 -7.79 1.79
C PHE A 38 -12.93 -6.46 2.27
N HIS A 39 -12.23 -5.81 3.19
CA HIS A 39 -12.43 -4.39 3.39
C HIS A 39 -12.00 -3.71 2.09
N LEU A 40 -12.99 -3.24 1.35
CA LEU A 40 -12.77 -2.17 0.38
C LEU A 40 -11.90 -1.14 1.10
N ARG A 41 -10.80 -0.74 0.47
CA ARG A 41 -9.86 0.27 0.95
C ARG A 41 -10.69 1.48 1.34
N GLY A 42 -10.98 1.63 2.65
CA GLY A 42 -11.88 2.65 3.17
C GLY A 42 -11.36 4.04 2.83
N GLU A 43 -12.27 5.00 2.76
CA GLU A 43 -11.91 6.41 2.64
C GLU A 43 -10.88 6.77 3.70
N ALA A 44 -9.83 7.47 3.29
CA ALA A 44 -8.81 7.94 4.20
C ALA A 44 -9.41 9.01 5.11
N HIS A 45 -9.64 8.68 6.38
CA HIS A 45 -10.05 9.66 7.37
C HIS A 45 -8.83 10.42 7.89
N TYR A 46 -8.85 11.73 7.69
CA TYR A 46 -7.85 12.65 8.23
C TYR A 46 -8.44 13.36 9.46
N ALA A 47 -7.57 13.76 10.40
CA ALA A 47 -7.96 14.57 11.56
C ALA A 47 -8.12 16.07 11.22
N PHE A 48 -8.15 16.40 9.93
CA PHE A 48 -8.28 17.76 9.38
C PHE A 48 -9.14 17.75 8.11
N ASP A 49 -9.75 18.91 7.80
CA ASP A 49 -10.65 19.05 6.64
C ASP A 49 -9.96 19.67 5.43
N THR A 50 -8.91 20.49 5.66
CA THR A 50 -8.20 21.19 4.58
C THR A 50 -6.69 21.01 4.68
N LEU A 51 -6.07 20.72 3.53
CA LEU A 51 -4.64 20.45 3.38
C LEU A 51 -4.02 21.35 2.30
N PHE A 52 -2.93 22.00 2.60
CA PHE A 52 -2.07 22.65 1.60
C PHE A 52 -0.83 21.79 1.36
N LEU A 53 -0.56 21.47 0.10
CA LEU A 53 0.66 20.77 -0.31
C LEU A 53 1.72 21.80 -0.72
N ASN A 54 2.73 21.98 0.11
CA ASN A 54 3.91 22.77 -0.18
C ASN A 54 5.03 21.83 -0.66
N SER A 55 5.27 21.81 -1.95
CA SER A 55 6.27 20.93 -2.57
C SER A 55 6.95 21.64 -3.72
N PRO A 56 8.23 21.33 -4.00
CA PRO A 56 8.90 21.87 -5.17
C PRO A 56 8.07 21.62 -6.43
N ALA A 57 7.77 22.70 -7.16
CA ALA A 57 7.00 22.61 -8.39
C ALA A 57 7.70 21.74 -9.43
N ALA A 58 6.91 21.08 -10.29
CA ALA A 58 7.38 20.31 -11.45
C ALA A 58 8.12 18.98 -11.17
N GLN A 59 7.95 18.37 -9.99
CA GLN A 59 8.44 17.01 -9.77
C GLN A 59 7.33 15.97 -10.02
N PRO A 60 7.60 14.86 -10.71
CA PRO A 60 6.63 13.77 -10.92
C PRO A 60 6.02 13.28 -9.61
N PHE A 61 6.82 13.20 -8.55
CA PHE A 61 6.39 12.83 -7.21
C PHE A 61 5.28 13.75 -6.67
N THR A 62 5.42 15.06 -6.82
CA THR A 62 4.42 16.06 -6.37
C THR A 62 3.09 15.85 -7.08
N THR A 63 3.13 15.59 -8.37
CA THR A 63 1.92 15.34 -9.19
C THR A 63 1.19 14.07 -8.73
N ASP A 64 1.92 12.98 -8.50
CA ASP A 64 1.33 11.72 -8.07
C ASP A 64 0.80 11.80 -6.63
N LEU A 65 1.54 12.49 -5.73
CA LEU A 65 1.09 12.74 -4.36
C LEU A 65 -0.19 13.58 -4.35
N LYS A 66 -0.24 14.66 -5.13
CA LYS A 66 -1.43 15.51 -5.26
C LYS A 66 -2.63 14.70 -5.73
N ARG A 67 -2.49 13.94 -6.81
CA ARG A 67 -3.54 13.06 -7.36
C ARG A 67 -4.02 12.03 -6.32
N SER A 68 -3.10 11.47 -5.56
CA SER A 68 -3.44 10.50 -4.51
C SER A 68 -4.21 11.15 -3.36
N LEU A 69 -3.85 12.37 -2.96
CA LEU A 69 -4.55 13.10 -1.91
C LEU A 69 -5.96 13.55 -2.34
N GLU A 70 -6.13 13.96 -3.60
CA GLU A 70 -7.43 14.34 -4.17
C GLU A 70 -8.39 13.15 -4.32
N GLY A 71 -7.85 11.93 -4.54
CA GLY A 71 -8.65 10.74 -4.86
C GLY A 71 -9.03 9.85 -3.67
N ILE A 72 -8.42 10.02 -2.49
CA ILE A 72 -8.50 8.99 -1.43
C ILE A 72 -9.07 9.52 -0.11
N GLY A 73 -9.30 10.81 0.06
CA GLY A 73 -9.56 11.32 1.39
C GLY A 73 -10.72 12.28 1.55
N THR A 74 -11.13 12.47 2.81
CA THR A 74 -12.14 13.45 3.23
C THR A 74 -11.60 14.88 3.27
N ALA A 75 -10.25 15.06 3.21
CA ALA A 75 -9.63 16.38 3.25
C ALA A 75 -9.57 17.04 1.86
N GLN A 76 -9.94 18.31 1.81
CA GLN A 76 -9.88 19.14 0.61
C GLN A 76 -8.50 19.76 0.43
N LEU A 77 -7.89 19.60 -0.75
CA LEU A 77 -6.69 20.34 -1.13
C LEU A 77 -7.03 21.81 -1.41
N VAL A 78 -6.35 22.72 -0.73
CA VAL A 78 -6.50 24.16 -0.90
C VAL A 78 -5.31 24.77 -1.63
N ALA A 79 -5.55 25.87 -2.34
CA ALA A 79 -4.55 26.49 -3.19
C ALA A 79 -3.58 27.42 -2.41
N SER A 80 -3.90 27.78 -1.16
CA SER A 80 -3.08 28.68 -0.37
C SER A 80 -2.94 28.22 1.08
N PRO A 81 -1.78 28.44 1.72
CA PRO A 81 -1.53 27.97 3.08
C PRO A 81 -2.45 28.63 4.13
N GLU A 82 -2.95 29.84 3.89
CA GLU A 82 -3.81 30.59 4.83
C GLU A 82 -5.20 29.92 4.98
N LYS A 83 -5.62 29.12 3.99
CA LYS A 83 -6.90 28.41 3.99
C LYS A 83 -6.76 26.97 4.50
N ALA A 84 -5.55 26.53 4.80
CA ALA A 84 -5.27 25.17 5.22
C ALA A 84 -5.27 25.05 6.75
N GLN A 85 -5.92 24.01 7.25
CA GLN A 85 -5.74 23.58 8.65
C GLN A 85 -4.38 22.93 8.85
N VAL A 86 -3.91 22.19 7.83
CA VAL A 86 -2.65 21.46 7.84
C VAL A 86 -1.86 21.74 6.57
N ILE A 87 -0.56 21.87 6.71
CA ILE A 87 0.41 22.09 5.63
C ILE A 87 1.34 20.89 5.60
N LEU A 88 1.40 20.22 4.45
CA LEU A 88 2.40 19.20 4.16
C LEU A 88 3.56 19.84 3.40
N ASP A 89 4.67 20.03 4.07
CA ASP A 89 5.91 20.51 3.47
C ASP A 89 6.73 19.31 2.97
N ILE A 90 7.00 19.23 1.66
CA ILE A 90 7.97 18.31 1.05
C ILE A 90 9.28 19.07 0.88
N ASN A 91 10.25 18.80 1.73
CA ASN A 91 11.51 19.55 1.76
C ASN A 91 12.49 19.07 0.69
N SER A 92 12.61 17.76 0.50
CA SER A 92 13.43 17.18 -0.57
C SER A 92 12.87 15.85 -1.07
N VAL A 93 13.14 15.55 -2.35
CA VAL A 93 12.90 14.24 -2.98
C VAL A 93 14.16 13.90 -3.77
N GLU A 94 14.84 12.86 -3.33
CA GLU A 94 16.13 12.43 -3.89
C GLU A 94 16.05 10.99 -4.36
N ASN A 95 16.59 10.75 -5.55
CA ASN A 95 16.80 9.41 -6.09
C ASN A 95 18.30 9.15 -6.17
N ASN A 96 18.74 8.04 -5.63
CA ASN A 96 20.14 7.62 -5.68
C ASN A 96 20.25 6.18 -6.19
N LYS A 97 21.21 5.96 -7.10
CA LYS A 97 21.58 4.65 -7.60
C LYS A 97 23.05 4.43 -7.28
N GLN A 98 23.35 3.31 -6.64
CA GLN A 98 24.71 2.94 -6.30
C GLN A 98 24.98 1.46 -6.60
N ILE A 99 26.22 1.13 -6.90
CA ILE A 99 26.66 -0.25 -7.05
C ILE A 99 26.62 -0.91 -5.66
N LEU A 100 25.89 -2.03 -5.57
CA LEU A 100 25.78 -2.80 -4.33
C LEU A 100 26.83 -3.93 -4.30
N SER A 101 27.03 -4.61 -5.43
CA SER A 101 28.00 -5.69 -5.51
C SER A 101 28.67 -5.80 -6.89
N LEU A 102 29.92 -6.33 -6.88
CA LEU A 102 30.69 -6.64 -8.07
C LEU A 102 30.92 -8.15 -8.16
N SER A 103 31.12 -8.65 -9.38
CA SER A 103 31.62 -10.01 -9.62
C SER A 103 33.11 -10.13 -9.32
N GLY A 104 33.65 -11.35 -9.25
CA GLY A 104 35.09 -11.58 -9.11
C GLY A 104 35.97 -10.99 -10.24
N GLY A 105 35.36 -10.67 -11.39
CA GLY A 105 36.01 -9.97 -12.51
C GLY A 105 35.77 -8.45 -12.51
N GLY A 106 35.28 -7.84 -11.42
CA GLY A 106 35.09 -6.40 -11.30
C GLY A 106 33.87 -5.84 -12.05
N LYS A 107 33.02 -6.68 -12.64
CA LYS A 107 31.79 -6.25 -13.29
C LYS A 107 30.64 -6.08 -12.27
N VAL A 108 29.78 -5.10 -12.52
CA VAL A 108 28.61 -4.87 -11.67
C VAL A 108 27.68 -6.08 -11.69
N ARG A 109 27.26 -6.53 -10.52
CA ARG A 109 26.27 -7.60 -10.34
C ARG A 109 24.93 -7.06 -9.84
N GLU A 110 24.96 -6.09 -8.94
CA GLU A 110 23.76 -5.57 -8.31
C GLU A 110 23.84 -4.06 -8.13
N PHE A 111 22.72 -3.41 -8.33
CA PHE A 111 22.51 -2.01 -7.96
C PHE A 111 21.54 -1.90 -6.79
N LEU A 112 21.77 -0.91 -5.95
CA LEU A 112 20.84 -0.43 -4.94
C LEU A 112 20.23 0.91 -5.42
N LEU A 113 18.91 0.94 -5.50
CA LEU A 113 18.13 2.14 -5.71
C LEU A 113 17.60 2.62 -4.37
N THR A 114 17.73 3.92 -4.12
CA THR A 114 17.24 4.56 -2.91
C THR A 114 16.45 5.81 -3.30
N LYS A 115 15.20 5.89 -2.83
CA LYS A 115 14.38 7.10 -2.88
C LYS A 115 14.25 7.63 -1.46
N ARG A 116 14.72 8.87 -1.25
CA ARG A 116 14.67 9.58 0.04
C ARG A 116 13.74 10.77 -0.08
N ILE A 117 12.86 10.93 0.88
CA ILE A 117 11.93 12.06 0.94
C ILE A 117 11.98 12.62 2.35
N LEU A 118 12.28 13.91 2.47
CA LEU A 118 12.17 14.66 3.72
C LEU A 118 10.87 15.45 3.68
N PHE A 119 10.05 15.31 4.70
CA PHE A 119 8.78 16.01 4.80
C PHE A 119 8.42 16.33 6.25
N ARG A 120 7.52 17.30 6.41
CA ARG A 120 7.01 17.80 7.68
C ARG A 120 5.50 18.04 7.55
N VAL A 121 4.76 17.84 8.61
CA VAL A 121 3.33 18.21 8.66
C VAL A 121 3.14 19.18 9.82
N ARG A 122 2.61 20.36 9.54
CA ARG A 122 2.39 21.44 10.52
C ARG A 122 1.05 22.13 10.32
N ASP A 123 0.61 22.87 11.30
CA ASP A 123 -0.51 23.80 11.14
C ASP A 123 -0.06 25.17 10.58
N ALA A 124 -1.02 26.06 10.35
CA ALA A 124 -0.74 27.42 9.87
C ALA A 124 0.02 28.27 10.91
N ALA A 125 -0.05 27.93 12.20
CA ALA A 125 0.69 28.59 13.27
C ALA A 125 2.15 28.08 13.40
N GLY A 126 2.49 27.01 12.68
CA GLY A 126 3.83 26.41 12.69
C GLY A 126 4.01 25.25 13.68
N ASN A 127 2.95 24.84 14.39
CA ASN A 127 3.03 23.72 15.31
C ASN A 127 3.07 22.39 14.52
N ASP A 128 3.94 21.48 14.92
CA ASP A 128 4.11 20.20 14.25
C ASP A 128 3.00 19.21 14.60
N TRP A 129 2.28 18.75 13.58
CA TRP A 129 1.47 17.54 13.63
C TRP A 129 2.34 16.29 13.44
N LEU A 130 3.35 16.41 12.59
CA LEU A 130 4.42 15.44 12.40
C LEU A 130 5.72 16.22 12.18
N PRO A 131 6.70 16.07 13.07
CA PRO A 131 7.99 16.75 12.90
C PRO A 131 8.69 16.26 11.64
N THR A 132 9.72 17.01 11.22
CA THR A 132 10.51 16.63 10.04
C THR A 132 10.92 15.17 10.12
N SER A 133 10.47 14.43 9.14
CA SER A 133 10.62 12.97 9.07
C SER A 133 11.23 12.57 7.75
N GLU A 134 12.05 11.55 7.78
CA GLU A 134 12.60 10.91 6.60
C GLU A 134 11.76 9.70 6.20
N LEU A 135 11.47 9.60 4.90
CA LEU A 135 10.95 8.41 4.27
C LEU A 135 12.02 7.84 3.34
N LEU A 136 12.34 6.59 3.52
CA LEU A 136 13.37 5.90 2.76
C LEU A 136 12.82 4.63 2.14
N VAL A 137 12.75 4.58 0.81
CA VAL A 137 12.37 3.39 0.04
C VAL A 137 13.60 2.86 -0.67
N ARG A 138 13.86 1.56 -0.55
CA ARG A 138 15.01 0.90 -1.17
C ARG A 138 14.58 -0.29 -1.99
N ARG A 139 15.25 -0.50 -3.14
CA ARG A 139 15.11 -1.71 -3.98
C ARG A 139 16.48 -2.09 -4.51
N THR A 140 16.70 -3.38 -4.64
CA THR A 140 17.88 -3.93 -5.30
C THR A 140 17.47 -4.66 -6.57
N TYR A 141 18.35 -4.65 -7.57
CA TYR A 141 18.15 -5.48 -8.74
C TYR A 141 19.49 -5.97 -9.29
N THR A 142 19.45 -7.17 -9.87
CA THR A 142 20.61 -7.77 -10.53
C THR A 142 20.83 -7.14 -11.90
N TYR A 143 22.08 -6.88 -12.22
CA TYR A 143 22.51 -6.31 -13.49
C TYR A 143 23.34 -7.32 -14.28
N ASN A 144 23.17 -7.31 -15.61
CA ASN A 144 23.94 -8.08 -16.55
C ASN A 144 24.14 -7.27 -17.83
N ASP A 145 25.39 -7.08 -18.25
CA ASP A 145 25.74 -6.31 -19.45
C ASP A 145 25.10 -6.85 -20.74
N THR A 146 24.88 -8.17 -20.82
CA THR A 146 24.26 -8.80 -22.01
C THR A 146 22.77 -8.48 -22.16
N GLU A 147 22.14 -7.99 -21.10
CA GLU A 147 20.70 -7.67 -21.03
C GLU A 147 20.44 -6.19 -20.74
N ALA A 148 21.37 -5.31 -21.07
CA ALA A 148 21.38 -3.91 -20.63
C ALA A 148 20.04 -3.19 -20.86
N LEU A 149 19.41 -3.31 -22.03
CA LEU A 149 18.11 -2.68 -22.34
C LEU A 149 16.98 -3.22 -21.46
N ALA A 150 16.94 -4.53 -21.21
CA ALA A 150 15.93 -5.13 -20.34
C ALA A 150 16.13 -4.67 -18.89
N LYS A 151 17.39 -4.53 -18.45
CA LYS A 151 17.73 -4.03 -17.11
C LYS A 151 17.40 -2.56 -16.92
N GLU A 152 17.60 -1.74 -17.94
CA GLU A 152 17.19 -0.34 -17.91
C GLU A 152 15.65 -0.20 -17.80
N ALA A 153 14.90 -0.96 -18.56
CA ALA A 153 13.44 -1.00 -18.45
C ALA A 153 12.97 -1.50 -17.06
N GLN A 154 13.68 -2.48 -16.48
CA GLN A 154 13.44 -2.97 -15.11
C GLN A 154 13.70 -1.86 -14.09
N GLU A 155 14.80 -1.14 -14.19
CA GLU A 155 15.15 -0.03 -13.31
C GLU A 155 14.07 1.07 -13.33
N GLN A 156 13.64 1.49 -14.51
CA GLN A 156 12.57 2.48 -14.65
C GLN A 156 11.25 2.04 -14.02
N ARG A 157 10.92 0.75 -14.09
CA ARG A 157 9.75 0.18 -13.41
C ARG A 157 9.91 0.26 -11.90
N LEU A 158 11.07 -0.13 -11.38
CA LEU A 158 11.37 -0.06 -9.95
C LEU A 158 11.28 1.37 -9.42
N TRP A 159 11.76 2.37 -10.16
CA TRP A 159 11.62 3.78 -9.76
C TRP A 159 10.15 4.22 -9.66
N ARG A 160 9.28 3.77 -10.58
CA ARG A 160 7.83 4.04 -10.50
C ARG A 160 7.20 3.36 -9.29
N GLU A 161 7.47 2.08 -9.09
CA GLU A 161 6.96 1.32 -7.94
C GLU A 161 7.41 1.94 -6.60
N MET A 162 8.66 2.39 -6.51
CA MET A 162 9.19 3.09 -5.34
C MET A 162 8.49 4.44 -5.12
N GLN A 163 8.12 5.12 -6.18
CA GLN A 163 7.37 6.37 -6.10
C GLN A 163 5.96 6.16 -5.59
N ASP A 164 5.25 5.17 -6.14
CA ASP A 164 3.91 4.81 -5.70
C ASP A 164 3.91 4.36 -4.23
N ASP A 165 4.88 3.55 -3.83
CA ASP A 165 5.06 3.11 -2.44
C ASP A 165 5.31 4.30 -1.51
N ALA A 166 6.16 5.25 -1.91
CA ALA A 166 6.45 6.45 -1.14
C ALA A 166 5.21 7.33 -0.97
N VAL A 167 4.44 7.56 -2.03
CA VAL A 167 3.17 8.32 -1.98
C VAL A 167 2.20 7.67 -0.99
N GLN A 168 2.02 6.35 -1.07
CA GLN A 168 1.14 5.62 -0.17
C GLN A 168 1.60 5.69 1.29
N GLN A 169 2.90 5.68 1.54
CA GLN A 169 3.45 5.80 2.89
C GLN A 169 3.20 7.19 3.48
N ILE A 170 3.34 8.26 2.69
CA ILE A 170 3.03 9.62 3.14
C ILE A 170 1.54 9.75 3.45
N VAL A 171 0.66 9.25 2.58
CA VAL A 171 -0.80 9.25 2.83
C VAL A 171 -1.12 8.55 4.16
N ARG A 172 -0.55 7.37 4.41
CA ARG A 172 -0.74 6.67 5.70
C ARG A 172 -0.23 7.46 6.91
N ARG A 173 0.90 8.15 6.78
CA ARG A 173 1.43 9.00 7.87
C ARG A 173 0.56 10.22 8.12
N LEU A 174 -0.03 10.81 7.08
CA LEU A 174 -1.02 11.89 7.21
C LEU A 174 -2.30 11.42 7.94
N GLN A 175 -2.77 10.21 7.65
CA GLN A 175 -3.92 9.61 8.35
C GLN A 175 -3.65 9.38 9.85
N ALA A 176 -2.41 9.04 10.17
CA ALA A 176 -1.99 8.81 11.55
C ALA A 176 -1.60 10.10 12.29
N ALA A 177 -1.45 11.23 11.58
CA ALA A 177 -1.08 12.51 12.18
C ALA A 177 -2.19 13.03 13.10
N LYS A 178 -1.80 13.50 14.28
CA LYS A 178 -2.73 14.03 15.28
C LYS A 178 -2.38 15.49 15.57
N LYS A 179 -3.42 16.27 15.88
CA LYS A 179 -3.23 17.63 16.36
C LYS A 179 -2.35 17.62 17.62
N PRO A 180 -1.32 18.48 17.69
CA PRO A 180 -0.54 18.64 18.92
C PRO A 180 -1.46 19.12 20.05
N ALA A 181 -1.17 18.64 21.27
CA ALA A 181 -1.92 18.97 22.48
C ALA A 181 -1.70 20.44 22.88
#